data_a36dda98586ed0de2c44ab4b97cefd8a
#
_entry.id   a36dda98586ed0de2c44ab4b97cefd8a
#
_cell.length_a   1.000
_cell.length_b   1.000
_cell.length_c   1.000
_cell.angle_alpha   90.00
_cell.angle_beta   90.00
_cell.angle_gamma   90.00
#
_symmetry.space_group_name_H-M   'P 1'
#
loop_
_entity.id
_entity.type
_entity.pdbx_description
1 polymer ?
#
loop_
_entity_poly.entity_id
_entity_poly.type
_entity_poly.pdbx_seq_one_letter_code
_entity_poly.pdbx_strand_id
1 'polypeptide(L)'
;MAGESYAAGGIGVTTSATRAASDDRLAELVRGRVADAVAGGTTYLETKTGYGLTVDEEARHARLLAGLREEGLVDEVTFLGAHLVPPGRDAEDYLDDVVGPMLAAVREHAGWVDVFCDTGAFDAEQTRRVLAAGVAAGLGVRLHGNQIEQGPGVGVAVEFGAASVDHVNHLSDADVEALAGTWTGWDRASATGTPGTVAGCLPACDLSTRAPLAPARRLLDAGIEVSLASNCNPGTSYTTSMNFNVGTAVLQMHLTLAEAVRAATLGGAIGLRAQDRVGSLEVGKRADLHVLDAPAAIHLAYRPGMPLTHAVWRAGRRAV
;
A
#
# COMPACT_ATOMS: atom_id res chain seq x y z
N MET A 1 -11.20 -13.81 12.15
CA MET A 1 -10.93 -15.12 11.50
C MET A 1 -11.96 -16.21 11.88
N ALA A 2 -13.04 -15.87 12.57
CA ALA A 2 -14.07 -16.81 13.04
C ALA A 2 -15.06 -17.30 11.96
N GLY A 3 -14.73 -17.15 10.68
CA GLY A 3 -15.61 -17.55 9.57
C GLY A 3 -16.58 -16.48 9.08
N GLU A 4 -16.55 -15.31 9.68
CA GLU A 4 -17.34 -14.16 9.25
C GLU A 4 -16.68 -13.46 8.06
N SER A 5 -17.48 -12.85 7.20
CA SER A 5 -17.00 -11.99 6.12
C SER A 5 -16.33 -10.73 6.70
N TYR A 6 -15.31 -10.23 6.02
CA TYR A 6 -14.67 -8.96 6.40
C TYR A 6 -15.68 -7.81 6.24
N ALA A 7 -15.68 -6.92 7.21
CA ALA A 7 -16.36 -5.64 7.17
C ALA A 7 -15.43 -4.53 7.69
N ALA A 8 -15.59 -3.32 7.21
CA ALA A 8 -14.71 -2.18 7.51
C ALA A 8 -14.53 -1.87 9.02
N GLY A 9 -15.41 -2.35 9.88
CA GLY A 9 -15.39 -2.11 11.34
C GLY A 9 -14.24 -2.72 12.14
N GLY A 10 -13.41 -3.60 11.54
CA GLY A 10 -12.29 -4.26 12.25
C GLY A 10 -11.20 -3.30 12.75
N ILE A 11 -11.08 -2.12 12.14
CA ILE A 11 -10.11 -1.08 12.49
C ILE A 11 -10.34 -0.54 13.92
N GLY A 12 -11.59 -0.44 14.36
CA GLY A 12 -11.97 0.09 15.67
C GLY A 12 -11.38 -0.69 16.86
N VAL A 13 -11.15 -1.99 16.71
CA VAL A 13 -10.54 -2.83 17.75
C VAL A 13 -9.10 -2.40 18.04
N THR A 14 -8.36 -2.02 17.00
CA THR A 14 -6.94 -1.65 17.13
C THR A 14 -6.75 -0.20 17.57
N THR A 15 -7.68 0.69 17.26
CA THR A 15 -7.60 2.13 17.57
C THR A 15 -7.36 2.37 19.06
N SER A 16 -8.13 1.73 19.96
CA SER A 16 -7.99 1.91 21.40
C SER A 16 -6.62 1.49 21.91
N ALA A 17 -6.11 0.35 21.45
CA ALA A 17 -4.79 -0.14 21.82
C ALA A 17 -3.66 0.76 21.30
N THR A 18 -3.79 1.28 20.08
CA THR A 18 -2.82 2.17 19.45
C THR A 18 -2.74 3.50 20.19
N ARG A 19 -3.89 4.11 20.55
CA ARG A 19 -3.94 5.35 21.33
C ARG A 19 -3.36 5.19 22.73
N ALA A 20 -3.58 4.03 23.38
CA ALA A 20 -3.09 3.76 24.72
C ALA A 20 -1.58 3.45 24.78
N ALA A 21 -0.97 3.09 23.64
CA ALA A 21 0.46 2.77 23.60
C ALA A 21 1.33 4.04 23.65
N SER A 22 2.49 3.97 24.32
CA SER A 22 3.49 5.04 24.30
C SER A 22 4.16 5.15 22.92
N ASP A 23 4.77 6.30 22.62
CA ASP A 23 5.54 6.53 21.39
C ASP A 23 6.69 5.50 21.28
N ASP A 24 7.40 5.23 22.35
CA ASP A 24 8.46 4.23 22.37
C ASP A 24 7.92 2.84 22.00
N ARG A 25 6.74 2.47 22.53
CA ARG A 25 6.13 1.18 22.20
C ARG A 25 5.68 1.11 20.76
N LEU A 26 5.09 2.17 20.21
CA LEU A 26 4.70 2.22 18.80
C LEU A 26 5.94 2.17 17.89
N ALA A 27 6.97 2.93 18.20
CA ALA A 27 8.24 2.91 17.48
C ALA A 27 8.89 1.51 17.50
N GLU A 28 8.93 0.85 18.66
CA GLU A 28 9.43 -0.53 18.80
C GLU A 28 8.66 -1.51 17.90
N LEU A 29 7.34 -1.42 17.89
CA LEU A 29 6.48 -2.26 17.04
C LEU A 29 6.74 -2.04 15.54
N VAL A 30 6.91 -0.78 15.12
CA VAL A 30 7.25 -0.47 13.73
C VAL A 30 8.65 -1.00 13.39
N ARG A 31 9.65 -0.77 14.26
CA ARG A 31 11.01 -1.30 14.06
C ARG A 31 11.02 -2.82 13.91
N GLY A 32 10.27 -3.54 14.75
CA GLY A 32 10.15 -4.99 14.65
C GLY A 32 9.57 -5.43 13.31
N ARG A 33 8.46 -4.82 12.86
CA ARG A 33 7.86 -5.15 11.56
C ARG A 33 8.75 -4.79 10.37
N VAL A 34 9.47 -3.67 10.45
CA VAL A 34 10.47 -3.29 9.43
C VAL A 34 11.60 -4.30 9.40
N ALA A 35 12.10 -4.74 10.56
CA ALA A 35 13.13 -5.77 10.62
C ALA A 35 12.66 -7.08 9.99
N ASP A 36 11.42 -7.53 10.27
CA ASP A 36 10.83 -8.72 9.67
C ASP A 36 10.68 -8.57 8.15
N ALA A 37 10.22 -7.39 7.68
CA ALA A 37 10.07 -7.10 6.25
C ALA A 37 11.43 -7.14 5.53
N VAL A 38 12.45 -6.51 6.12
CA VAL A 38 13.82 -6.49 5.57
C VAL A 38 14.41 -7.91 5.57
N ALA A 39 14.21 -8.68 6.64
CA ALA A 39 14.64 -10.08 6.69
C ALA A 39 13.97 -10.93 5.60
N GLY A 40 12.76 -10.56 5.18
CA GLY A 40 12.04 -11.16 4.04
C GLY A 40 12.42 -10.61 2.66
N GLY A 41 13.37 -9.66 2.56
CA GLY A 41 13.86 -9.10 1.30
C GLY A 41 13.25 -7.77 0.88
N THR A 42 12.38 -7.16 1.70
CA THR A 42 11.81 -5.84 1.41
C THR A 42 12.83 -4.75 1.70
N THR A 43 13.06 -3.85 0.74
CA THR A 43 14.08 -2.80 0.88
C THR A 43 13.52 -1.39 0.84
N TYR A 44 12.30 -1.19 0.31
CA TYR A 44 11.61 0.09 0.25
C TYR A 44 10.22 -0.05 0.86
N LEU A 45 9.91 0.76 1.86
CA LEU A 45 8.71 0.60 2.68
C LEU A 45 7.92 1.91 2.77
N GLU A 46 6.63 1.80 2.49
CA GLU A 46 5.63 2.79 2.88
C GLU A 46 4.98 2.38 4.20
N THR A 47 4.67 3.37 5.01
CA THR A 47 3.82 3.22 6.21
C THR A 47 2.73 4.28 6.22
N LYS A 48 1.58 3.95 6.84
CA LYS A 48 0.41 4.83 6.85
C LYS A 48 0.00 5.14 8.29
N THR A 49 -0.56 6.33 8.51
CA THR A 49 -1.35 6.63 9.71
C THR A 49 -2.74 5.99 9.60
N GLY A 50 -3.76 6.46 10.30
CA GLY A 50 -5.16 6.03 10.12
C GLY A 50 -5.69 5.11 11.22
N TYR A 51 -4.96 4.97 12.33
CA TYR A 51 -5.42 4.30 13.54
C TYR A 51 -5.58 5.26 14.73
N GLY A 52 -5.25 6.53 14.55
CA GLY A 52 -5.46 7.60 15.53
C GLY A 52 -6.90 8.10 15.52
N LEU A 53 -7.43 8.41 14.35
CA LEU A 53 -8.79 8.88 14.09
C LEU A 53 -9.20 10.11 14.91
N THR A 54 -8.23 10.89 15.38
CA THR A 54 -8.40 12.22 15.97
C THR A 54 -7.24 13.11 15.54
N VAL A 55 -7.41 14.42 15.60
CA VAL A 55 -6.37 15.40 15.19
C VAL A 55 -5.06 15.12 15.93
N ASP A 56 -5.11 15.01 17.25
CA ASP A 56 -3.92 14.86 18.09
C ASP A 56 -3.21 13.52 17.83
N GLU A 57 -3.96 12.41 17.72
CA GLU A 57 -3.39 11.08 17.53
C GLU A 57 -2.84 10.89 16.11
N GLU A 58 -3.53 11.36 15.06
CA GLU A 58 -3.00 11.30 13.71
C GLU A 58 -1.73 12.16 13.56
N ALA A 59 -1.71 13.35 14.14
CA ALA A 59 -0.51 14.19 14.19
C ALA A 59 0.63 13.55 14.98
N ARG A 60 0.33 12.88 16.10
CA ARG A 60 1.29 12.12 16.90
C ARG A 60 1.90 10.99 16.09
N HIS A 61 1.06 10.18 15.40
CA HIS A 61 1.52 9.07 14.57
C HIS A 61 2.35 9.57 13.39
N ALA A 62 1.90 10.63 12.71
CA ALA A 62 2.63 11.19 11.58
C ALA A 62 4.04 11.68 11.97
N ARG A 63 4.17 12.38 13.12
CA ARG A 63 5.48 12.80 13.66
C ARG A 63 6.38 11.61 13.99
N LEU A 64 5.84 10.59 14.66
CA LEU A 64 6.59 9.37 14.98
C LEU A 64 7.12 8.69 13.71
N LEU A 65 6.25 8.51 12.70
CA LEU A 65 6.64 7.87 11.45
C LEU A 65 7.63 8.71 10.65
N ALA A 66 7.51 10.04 10.67
CA ALA A 66 8.50 10.94 10.07
C ALA A 66 9.88 10.82 10.74
N GLY A 67 9.94 10.71 12.06
CA GLY A 67 11.18 10.43 12.78
C GLY A 67 11.81 9.08 12.36
N LEU A 68 11.00 8.03 12.22
CA LEU A 68 11.48 6.73 11.71
C LEU A 68 11.94 6.78 10.25
N ARG A 69 11.36 7.66 9.43
CA ARG A 69 11.83 7.93 8.07
C ARG A 69 13.19 8.64 8.06
N GLU A 70 13.40 9.61 8.93
CA GLU A 70 14.69 10.29 9.11
C GLU A 70 15.79 9.33 9.57
N GLU A 71 15.44 8.34 10.39
CA GLU A 71 16.33 7.23 10.77
C GLU A 71 16.61 6.26 9.61
N GLY A 72 15.90 6.39 8.46
CA GLY A 72 16.03 5.49 7.31
C GLY A 72 15.35 4.14 7.47
N LEU A 73 14.43 3.99 8.44
CA LEU A 73 13.70 2.75 8.69
C LEU A 73 12.52 2.56 7.74
N VAL A 74 11.80 3.63 7.44
CA VAL A 74 10.74 3.67 6.43
C VAL A 74 11.09 4.68 5.36
N ASP A 75 10.53 4.55 4.16
CA ASP A 75 10.87 5.43 3.04
C ASP A 75 9.78 6.45 2.77
N GLU A 76 8.50 6.03 2.87
CA GLU A 76 7.34 6.87 2.61
C GLU A 76 6.38 6.85 3.80
N VAL A 77 5.79 8.02 4.08
CA VAL A 77 4.73 8.19 5.09
C VAL A 77 3.48 8.73 4.40
N THR A 78 2.36 8.04 4.60
CA THR A 78 1.06 8.36 4.01
C THR A 78 0.06 8.70 5.10
N PHE A 79 -0.63 9.83 4.95
CA PHE A 79 -1.74 10.22 5.81
C PHE A 79 -3.02 9.50 5.36
N LEU A 80 -3.56 8.64 6.21
CA LEU A 80 -4.80 7.90 6.01
C LEU A 80 -5.83 8.26 7.10
N GLY A 81 -6.04 9.56 7.36
CA GLY A 81 -7.05 10.02 8.32
C GLY A 81 -8.46 9.60 7.94
N ALA A 82 -8.76 9.57 6.64
CA ALA A 82 -10.02 9.04 6.10
C ALA A 82 -9.98 7.49 5.93
N HIS A 83 -9.69 6.77 7.01
CA HIS A 83 -9.66 5.31 7.04
C HIS A 83 -11.02 4.75 7.44
N LEU A 84 -11.63 5.30 8.49
CA LEU A 84 -12.95 4.94 8.96
C LEU A 84 -13.52 6.09 9.80
N VAL A 85 -14.83 6.26 9.77
CA VAL A 85 -15.51 7.18 10.70
C VAL A 85 -15.50 6.58 12.11
N PRO A 86 -14.98 7.30 13.12
CA PRO A 86 -15.00 6.79 14.50
C PRO A 86 -16.43 6.51 14.98
N PRO A 87 -16.65 5.44 15.79
CA PRO A 87 -17.96 5.14 16.32
C PRO A 87 -18.57 6.35 17.07
N GLY A 88 -19.83 6.65 16.74
CA GLY A 88 -20.57 7.75 17.37
C GLY A 88 -20.28 9.15 16.84
N ARG A 89 -19.44 9.29 15.82
CA ARG A 89 -19.22 10.54 15.08
C ARG A 89 -20.11 10.60 13.85
N ASP A 90 -20.56 11.80 13.48
CA ASP A 90 -21.10 12.07 12.16
C ASP A 90 -20.00 12.05 11.12
N ALA A 91 -20.26 11.56 9.90
CA ALA A 91 -19.26 11.41 8.86
C ALA A 91 -18.76 12.76 8.33
N GLU A 92 -19.67 13.72 8.14
CA GLU A 92 -19.31 15.06 7.64
C GLU A 92 -18.53 15.85 8.68
N ASP A 93 -18.95 15.79 9.96
CA ASP A 93 -18.21 16.43 11.06
C ASP A 93 -16.79 15.82 11.19
N TYR A 94 -16.66 14.51 10.97
CA TYR A 94 -15.35 13.87 10.97
C TYR A 94 -14.48 14.26 9.78
N LEU A 95 -15.08 14.38 8.59
CA LEU A 95 -14.38 14.84 7.39
C LEU A 95 -13.93 16.31 7.52
N ASP A 96 -14.69 17.17 8.20
CA ASP A 96 -14.23 18.52 8.51
C ASP A 96 -12.93 18.50 9.33
N ASP A 97 -12.82 17.59 10.30
CA ASP A 97 -11.55 17.41 11.04
C ASP A 97 -10.45 16.89 10.11
N VAL A 98 -10.72 15.89 9.26
CA VAL A 98 -9.73 15.28 8.37
C VAL A 98 -9.15 16.29 7.39
N VAL A 99 -9.99 17.05 6.67
CA VAL A 99 -9.55 18.00 5.64
C VAL A 99 -9.05 19.34 6.21
N GLY A 100 -9.37 19.62 7.45
CA GLY A 100 -9.01 20.84 8.15
C GLY A 100 -7.85 20.66 9.13
N PRO A 101 -8.13 20.62 10.45
CA PRO A 101 -7.08 20.63 11.48
C PRO A 101 -6.17 19.40 11.45
N MET A 102 -6.68 18.23 11.07
CA MET A 102 -5.89 17.00 11.01
C MET A 102 -4.87 17.07 9.87
N LEU A 103 -5.32 17.39 8.64
CA LEU A 103 -4.43 17.58 7.50
C LEU A 103 -3.39 18.68 7.75
N ALA A 104 -3.79 19.79 8.35
CA ALA A 104 -2.87 20.88 8.70
C ALA A 104 -1.76 20.42 9.65
N ALA A 105 -2.08 19.50 10.60
CA ALA A 105 -1.13 18.99 11.58
C ALA A 105 -0.20 17.89 11.03
N VAL A 106 -0.60 17.19 9.94
CA VAL A 106 0.17 16.04 9.41
C VAL A 106 0.94 16.34 8.14
N ARG A 107 0.57 17.37 7.36
CA ARG A 107 1.10 17.61 6.01
C ARG A 107 2.63 17.74 5.91
N GLU A 108 3.30 18.21 6.98
CA GLU A 108 4.77 18.35 6.99
C GLU A 108 5.47 17.03 7.27
N HIS A 109 4.73 16.02 7.72
CA HIS A 109 5.22 14.71 8.12
C HIS A 109 4.93 13.61 7.10
N ALA A 110 3.93 13.81 6.23
CA ALA A 110 3.51 12.87 5.21
C ALA A 110 3.78 13.41 3.80
N GLY A 111 4.10 12.51 2.86
CA GLY A 111 4.22 12.84 1.44
C GLY A 111 2.94 12.59 0.64
N TRP A 112 2.00 11.85 1.22
CA TRP A 112 0.84 11.31 0.53
C TRP A 112 -0.42 11.43 1.39
N VAL A 113 -1.57 11.57 0.71
CA VAL A 113 -2.91 11.40 1.28
C VAL A 113 -3.55 10.16 0.70
N ASP A 114 -4.29 9.42 1.53
CA ASP A 114 -4.99 8.20 1.17
C ASP A 114 -6.40 8.19 1.78
N VAL A 115 -7.34 7.52 1.12
CA VAL A 115 -8.73 7.39 1.56
C VAL A 115 -9.19 5.97 1.35
N PHE A 116 -9.97 5.43 2.28
CA PHE A 116 -10.68 4.18 2.09
C PHE A 116 -12.06 4.44 1.47
N CYS A 117 -12.13 4.32 0.13
CA CYS A 117 -13.34 4.53 -0.67
C CYS A 117 -14.03 3.21 -0.93
N ASP A 118 -14.86 2.76 0.01
CA ASP A 118 -15.58 1.49 -0.11
C ASP A 118 -16.82 1.46 0.79
N THR A 119 -17.64 0.45 0.62
CA THR A 119 -18.85 0.23 1.44
C THR A 119 -18.50 0.15 2.92
N GLY A 120 -19.18 1.00 3.71
CA GLY A 120 -18.97 1.10 5.15
C GLY A 120 -17.82 2.01 5.58
N ALA A 121 -17.15 2.66 4.63
CA ALA A 121 -16.13 3.67 4.88
C ALA A 121 -16.55 5.02 4.24
N PHE A 122 -15.89 5.50 3.20
CA PHE A 122 -16.20 6.79 2.57
C PHE A 122 -16.74 6.59 1.15
N ASP A 123 -17.73 7.43 0.78
CA ASP A 123 -18.27 7.47 -0.58
C ASP A 123 -17.39 8.28 -1.55
N ALA A 124 -17.85 8.36 -2.82
CA ALA A 124 -17.09 9.05 -3.87
C ALA A 124 -16.94 10.56 -3.61
N GLU A 125 -17.97 11.24 -3.08
CA GLU A 125 -17.94 12.68 -2.85
C GLU A 125 -17.05 13.02 -1.66
N GLN A 126 -17.18 12.28 -0.58
CA GLN A 126 -16.33 12.35 0.60
C GLN A 126 -14.87 12.09 0.24
N THR A 127 -14.63 11.08 -0.59
CA THR A 127 -13.29 10.76 -1.09
C THR A 127 -12.69 11.91 -1.90
N ARG A 128 -13.46 12.46 -2.87
CA ARG A 128 -13.00 13.63 -3.65
C ARG A 128 -12.65 14.81 -2.75
N ARG A 129 -13.45 15.07 -1.72
CA ARG A 129 -13.22 16.15 -0.78
C ARG A 129 -11.87 16.00 -0.06
N VAL A 130 -11.56 14.80 0.43
CA VAL A 130 -10.28 14.53 1.11
C VAL A 130 -9.10 14.63 0.16
N LEU A 131 -9.20 13.99 -1.03
CA LEU A 131 -8.12 14.00 -2.01
C LEU A 131 -7.84 15.41 -2.53
N ALA A 132 -8.89 16.22 -2.79
CA ALA A 132 -8.74 17.63 -3.21
C ALA A 132 -8.01 18.46 -2.13
N ALA A 133 -8.35 18.26 -0.85
CA ALA A 133 -7.66 18.94 0.26
C ALA A 133 -6.18 18.51 0.34
N GLY A 134 -5.89 17.21 0.19
CA GLY A 134 -4.52 16.68 0.15
C GLY A 134 -3.69 17.27 -0.98
N VAL A 135 -4.23 17.30 -2.20
CA VAL A 135 -3.58 17.93 -3.37
C VAL A 135 -3.32 19.42 -3.13
N ALA A 136 -4.30 20.14 -2.58
CA ALA A 136 -4.14 21.56 -2.23
C ALA A 136 -3.07 21.78 -1.16
N ALA A 137 -2.84 20.80 -0.28
CA ALA A 137 -1.76 20.81 0.71
C ALA A 137 -0.40 20.35 0.15
N GLY A 138 -0.32 19.98 -1.14
CA GLY A 138 0.92 19.54 -1.81
C GLY A 138 1.25 18.07 -1.64
N LEU A 139 0.30 17.24 -1.18
CA LEU A 139 0.49 15.80 -1.02
C LEU A 139 0.19 15.05 -2.33
N GLY A 140 0.92 13.96 -2.57
CA GLY A 140 0.56 12.97 -3.57
C GLY A 140 -0.69 12.17 -3.15
N VAL A 141 -1.35 11.52 -4.11
CA VAL A 141 -2.63 10.83 -3.91
C VAL A 141 -2.48 9.32 -4.03
N ARG A 142 -3.08 8.60 -3.12
CA ARG A 142 -3.31 7.15 -3.12
C ARG A 142 -4.74 6.87 -2.73
N LEU A 143 -5.22 5.65 -2.94
CA LEU A 143 -6.59 5.30 -2.59
C LEU A 143 -6.72 3.80 -2.34
N HIS A 144 -7.49 3.42 -1.31
CA HIS A 144 -8.00 2.05 -1.13
C HIS A 144 -9.40 1.99 -1.74
N GLY A 145 -9.64 1.08 -2.66
CA GLY A 145 -10.93 0.99 -3.32
C GLY A 145 -11.26 -0.37 -3.90
N ASN A 146 -12.55 -0.62 -4.04
CA ASN A 146 -13.10 -1.83 -4.65
C ASN A 146 -12.61 -3.12 -3.96
N GLN A 147 -12.40 -3.07 -2.64
CA GLN A 147 -11.96 -4.19 -1.81
C GLN A 147 -13.14 -5.09 -1.40
N ILE A 148 -14.22 -4.48 -0.88
CA ILE A 148 -15.36 -5.19 -0.29
C ILE A 148 -16.36 -5.52 -1.38
N GLU A 149 -16.65 -4.53 -2.25
CA GLU A 149 -17.52 -4.70 -3.40
C GLU A 149 -17.12 -3.75 -4.55
N GLN A 150 -17.78 -3.87 -5.70
CA GLN A 150 -17.59 -2.93 -6.78
C GLN A 150 -18.11 -1.55 -6.36
N GLY A 151 -17.24 -0.55 -6.42
CA GLY A 151 -17.52 0.81 -5.98
C GLY A 151 -16.91 1.87 -6.89
N PRO A 152 -17.00 3.14 -6.51
CA PRO A 152 -16.49 4.26 -7.28
C PRO A 152 -14.98 4.49 -7.12
N GLY A 153 -14.29 3.74 -6.25
CA GLY A 153 -12.91 4.00 -5.85
C GLY A 153 -11.94 4.10 -7.02
N VAL A 154 -12.02 3.17 -7.98
CA VAL A 154 -11.16 3.20 -9.18
C VAL A 154 -11.40 4.46 -10.02
N GLY A 155 -12.65 4.83 -10.26
CA GLY A 155 -12.99 6.04 -11.03
C GLY A 155 -12.45 7.31 -10.37
N VAL A 156 -12.57 7.44 -9.04
CA VAL A 156 -12.02 8.57 -8.28
C VAL A 156 -10.48 8.57 -8.30
N ALA A 157 -9.84 7.40 -8.19
CA ALA A 157 -8.38 7.30 -8.28
C ALA A 157 -7.85 7.80 -9.64
N VAL A 158 -8.52 7.42 -10.73
CA VAL A 158 -8.19 7.87 -12.09
C VAL A 158 -8.43 9.37 -12.25
N GLU A 159 -9.55 9.90 -11.74
CA GLU A 159 -9.90 11.32 -11.77
C GLU A 159 -8.80 12.19 -11.13
N PHE A 160 -8.24 11.74 -10.01
CA PHE A 160 -7.20 12.47 -9.29
C PHE A 160 -5.77 12.13 -9.73
N GLY A 161 -5.57 11.26 -10.73
CA GLY A 161 -4.24 10.81 -11.15
C GLY A 161 -3.48 10.15 -10.00
N ALA A 162 -4.17 9.37 -9.18
CA ALA A 162 -3.57 8.70 -8.03
C ALA A 162 -2.36 7.85 -8.42
N ALA A 163 -1.37 7.79 -7.56
CA ALA A 163 -0.19 6.97 -7.78
C ALA A 163 -0.54 5.48 -7.78
N SER A 164 -1.44 5.06 -6.88
CA SER A 164 -2.01 3.72 -6.84
C SER A 164 -3.48 3.75 -6.40
N VAL A 165 -4.21 2.73 -6.81
CA VAL A 165 -5.45 2.29 -6.17
C VAL A 165 -5.23 0.88 -5.67
N ASP A 166 -5.37 0.69 -4.38
CA ASP A 166 -5.02 -0.56 -3.69
C ASP A 166 -6.27 -1.42 -3.45
N HIS A 167 -6.09 -2.74 -3.39
CA HIS A 167 -7.06 -3.83 -3.33
C HIS A 167 -7.60 -4.23 -4.70
N VAL A 168 -8.48 -3.47 -5.33
CA VAL A 168 -9.03 -3.69 -6.67
C VAL A 168 -9.59 -5.11 -6.91
N ASN A 169 -10.18 -5.72 -5.86
CA ASN A 169 -10.72 -7.08 -5.91
C ASN A 169 -11.97 -7.17 -6.81
N HIS A 170 -12.77 -6.10 -6.83
CA HIS A 170 -14.05 -6.05 -7.53
C HIS A 170 -14.02 -4.98 -8.63
N LEU A 171 -13.71 -5.38 -9.87
CA LEU A 171 -13.59 -4.47 -11.01
C LEU A 171 -14.61 -4.76 -12.10
N SER A 172 -15.28 -3.71 -12.58
CA SER A 172 -16.03 -3.72 -13.81
C SER A 172 -15.12 -3.65 -15.05
N ASP A 173 -15.67 -3.81 -16.23
CA ASP A 173 -14.93 -3.57 -17.50
C ASP A 173 -14.57 -2.09 -17.62
N ALA A 174 -15.45 -1.19 -17.20
CA ALA A 174 -15.21 0.25 -17.22
C ALA A 174 -14.06 0.67 -16.27
N ASP A 175 -13.92 0.04 -15.11
CA ASP A 175 -12.78 0.29 -14.20
C ASP A 175 -11.45 -0.09 -14.85
N VAL A 176 -11.42 -1.26 -15.51
CA VAL A 176 -10.21 -1.72 -16.21
C VAL A 176 -9.88 -0.80 -17.40
N GLU A 177 -10.88 -0.37 -18.18
CA GLU A 177 -10.68 0.57 -19.27
C GLU A 177 -10.17 1.93 -18.77
N ALA A 178 -10.75 2.46 -17.70
CA ALA A 178 -10.33 3.72 -17.08
C ALA A 178 -8.87 3.63 -16.60
N LEU A 179 -8.49 2.57 -15.89
CA LEU A 179 -7.10 2.36 -15.44
C LEU A 179 -6.16 2.23 -16.64
N ALA A 180 -6.50 1.43 -17.66
CA ALA A 180 -5.68 1.26 -18.86
C ALA A 180 -5.43 2.59 -19.57
N GLY A 181 -6.44 3.46 -19.64
CA GLY A 181 -6.34 4.79 -20.21
C GLY A 181 -5.29 5.69 -19.56
N THR A 182 -4.98 5.47 -18.28
CA THR A 182 -3.95 6.25 -17.56
C THR A 182 -2.52 5.96 -17.99
N TRP A 183 -2.29 4.84 -18.71
CA TRP A 183 -0.94 4.39 -19.12
C TRP A 183 -0.55 4.84 -20.53
N THR A 184 -1.29 5.78 -21.12
CA THR A 184 -0.97 6.34 -22.43
C THR A 184 0.37 7.08 -22.38
N GLY A 185 1.31 6.68 -23.25
CA GLY A 185 2.66 7.25 -23.30
C GLY A 185 3.66 6.67 -22.28
N TRP A 186 3.28 5.65 -21.54
CA TRP A 186 4.19 4.88 -20.69
C TRP A 186 4.87 3.77 -21.49
N ASP A 187 6.20 3.72 -21.46
CA ASP A 187 6.95 2.56 -21.93
C ASP A 187 7.21 1.59 -20.78
N ARG A 188 6.47 0.49 -20.78
CA ARG A 188 6.58 -0.54 -19.75
C ARG A 188 7.93 -1.24 -19.73
N ALA A 189 8.60 -1.38 -20.87
CA ALA A 189 9.86 -2.12 -20.97
C ALA A 189 10.99 -1.35 -20.31
N SER A 190 11.08 -0.05 -20.59
CA SER A 190 12.08 0.85 -20.01
C SER A 190 11.64 1.52 -18.72
N ALA A 191 10.38 1.38 -18.33
CA ALA A 191 9.74 2.09 -17.22
C ALA A 191 9.90 3.62 -17.30
N THR A 192 9.73 4.17 -18.51
CA THR A 192 9.87 5.61 -18.78
C THR A 192 8.58 6.22 -19.30
N GLY A 193 8.44 7.53 -19.17
CA GLY A 193 7.23 8.27 -19.47
C GLY A 193 6.50 8.71 -18.21
N THR A 194 5.27 9.18 -18.36
CA THR A 194 4.42 9.54 -17.21
C THR A 194 3.71 8.29 -16.71
N PRO A 195 3.96 7.83 -15.48
CA PRO A 195 3.29 6.65 -14.97
C PRO A 195 1.81 6.93 -14.69
N GLY A 196 0.95 5.99 -15.09
CA GLY A 196 -0.48 5.97 -14.77
C GLY A 196 -0.77 5.57 -13.32
N THR A 197 -2.02 5.26 -13.02
CA THR A 197 -2.45 4.74 -11.72
C THR A 197 -2.14 3.24 -11.64
N VAL A 198 -1.30 2.84 -10.71
CA VAL A 198 -0.94 1.44 -10.47
C VAL A 198 -2.09 0.72 -9.76
N ALA A 199 -2.38 -0.50 -10.17
CA ALA A 199 -3.30 -1.38 -9.47
C ALA A 199 -2.56 -2.18 -8.39
N GLY A 200 -2.80 -1.87 -7.13
CA GLY A 200 -2.17 -2.51 -5.97
C GLY A 200 -2.89 -3.80 -5.57
N CYS A 201 -2.26 -4.94 -5.79
CA CYS A 201 -2.79 -6.25 -5.40
C CYS A 201 -2.20 -6.70 -4.06
N LEU A 202 -3.06 -7.16 -3.15
CA LEU A 202 -2.73 -7.44 -1.76
C LEU A 202 -3.10 -8.89 -1.36
N PRO A 203 -2.52 -9.92 -2.02
CA PRO A 203 -3.01 -11.29 -1.94
C PRO A 203 -3.01 -11.87 -0.52
N ALA A 204 -2.10 -11.49 0.37
CA ALA A 204 -2.13 -11.94 1.77
C ALA A 204 -3.37 -11.41 2.52
N CYS A 205 -3.78 -10.19 2.23
CA CYS A 205 -5.01 -9.60 2.76
C CYS A 205 -6.25 -10.33 2.22
N ASP A 206 -6.31 -10.54 0.90
CA ASP A 206 -7.42 -11.20 0.24
C ASP A 206 -7.66 -12.61 0.82
N LEU A 207 -6.59 -13.39 0.98
CA LEU A 207 -6.67 -14.72 1.57
C LEU A 207 -7.11 -14.69 3.03
N SER A 208 -6.63 -13.76 3.84
CA SER A 208 -6.99 -13.70 5.26
C SER A 208 -8.40 -13.18 5.50
N THR A 209 -8.93 -12.37 4.60
CA THR A 209 -10.32 -11.87 4.62
C THR A 209 -11.29 -12.77 3.86
N ARG A 210 -10.78 -13.78 3.13
CA ARG A 210 -11.55 -14.62 2.21
C ARG A 210 -12.21 -13.85 1.08
N ALA A 211 -11.66 -12.69 0.73
CA ALA A 211 -12.07 -11.97 -0.46
C ALA A 211 -11.59 -12.71 -1.73
N PRO A 212 -12.22 -12.51 -2.87
CA PRO A 212 -11.65 -12.94 -4.14
C PRO A 212 -10.30 -12.25 -4.34
N LEU A 213 -9.33 -12.96 -4.90
CA LEU A 213 -8.04 -12.35 -5.27
C LEU A 213 -8.25 -11.28 -6.35
N ALA A 214 -7.52 -10.18 -6.25
CA ALA A 214 -7.52 -9.14 -7.27
C ALA A 214 -7.20 -9.75 -8.67
N PRO A 215 -7.88 -9.33 -9.75
CA PRO A 215 -7.76 -9.95 -11.07
C PRO A 215 -6.49 -9.50 -11.82
N ALA A 216 -5.32 -9.75 -11.21
CA ALA A 216 -4.03 -9.24 -11.69
C ALA A 216 -3.71 -9.64 -13.14
N ARG A 217 -4.08 -10.85 -13.58
CA ARG A 217 -3.88 -11.28 -14.97
C ARG A 217 -4.66 -10.37 -15.94
N ARG A 218 -5.94 -10.09 -15.65
CA ARG A 218 -6.79 -9.20 -16.45
C ARG A 218 -6.21 -7.78 -16.52
N LEU A 219 -5.69 -7.27 -15.40
CA LEU A 219 -5.08 -5.95 -15.34
C LEU A 219 -3.82 -5.87 -16.21
N LEU A 220 -2.92 -6.87 -16.10
CA LEU A 220 -1.70 -6.94 -16.91
C LEU A 220 -1.99 -7.09 -18.40
N ASP A 221 -3.00 -7.91 -18.77
CA ASP A 221 -3.40 -8.09 -20.18
C ASP A 221 -4.01 -6.82 -20.78
N ALA A 222 -4.61 -5.95 -19.95
CA ALA A 222 -5.07 -4.62 -20.34
C ALA A 222 -3.95 -3.56 -20.38
N GLY A 223 -2.68 -3.93 -20.11
CA GLY A 223 -1.55 -3.02 -20.15
C GLY A 223 -1.34 -2.18 -18.88
N ILE A 224 -2.07 -2.46 -17.81
CA ILE A 224 -1.99 -1.75 -16.54
C ILE A 224 -0.78 -2.28 -15.74
N GLU A 225 0.01 -1.39 -15.14
CA GLU A 225 1.03 -1.83 -14.17
C GLU A 225 0.37 -2.27 -12.87
N VAL A 226 0.84 -3.40 -12.38
CA VAL A 226 0.39 -4.02 -11.12
C VAL A 226 1.51 -3.95 -10.09
N SER A 227 1.18 -3.65 -8.85
CA SER A 227 2.08 -3.83 -7.72
C SER A 227 1.61 -4.94 -6.79
N LEU A 228 2.54 -5.57 -6.08
CA LEU A 228 2.27 -6.46 -4.96
C LEU A 228 2.74 -5.79 -3.68
N ALA A 229 1.92 -5.81 -2.64
CA ALA A 229 2.27 -5.32 -1.32
C ALA A 229 1.76 -6.25 -0.22
N SER A 230 2.38 -6.19 0.96
CA SER A 230 2.00 -7.04 2.09
C SER A 230 0.73 -6.56 2.79
N ASN A 231 0.44 -5.27 2.71
CA ASN A 231 -0.63 -4.65 3.51
C ASN A 231 -0.54 -5.05 5.00
N CYS A 232 0.67 -5.06 5.54
CA CYS A 232 0.90 -5.53 6.91
C CYS A 232 0.17 -4.65 7.92
N ASN A 233 -0.93 -5.16 8.44
CA ASN A 233 -1.77 -4.49 9.40
C ASN A 233 -2.38 -5.50 10.39
N PRO A 234 -2.81 -5.08 11.60
CA PRO A 234 -3.32 -5.99 12.61
C PRO A 234 -4.72 -6.55 12.30
N GLY A 235 -5.47 -5.94 11.38
CA GLY A 235 -6.87 -6.30 11.06
C GLY A 235 -6.99 -7.40 10.01
N THR A 236 -6.30 -7.25 8.89
CA THR A 236 -6.55 -8.05 7.69
C THR A 236 -5.33 -8.77 7.12
N SER A 237 -4.10 -8.36 7.48
CA SER A 237 -2.89 -8.95 6.90
C SER A 237 -1.69 -8.81 7.85
N TYR A 238 -1.58 -9.67 8.85
CA TYR A 238 -0.48 -9.58 9.82
C TYR A 238 0.76 -10.34 9.36
N THR A 239 1.24 -10.01 8.16
CA THR A 239 2.46 -10.57 7.56
C THR A 239 3.22 -9.51 6.76
N THR A 240 4.55 -9.59 6.77
CA THR A 240 5.44 -8.76 5.95
C THR A 240 6.04 -9.55 4.78
N SER A 241 5.64 -10.82 4.60
CA SER A 241 6.29 -11.74 3.65
C SER A 241 5.93 -11.44 2.20
N MET A 242 6.82 -10.72 1.51
CA MET A 242 6.68 -10.52 0.06
C MET A 242 6.92 -11.81 -0.74
N ASN A 243 7.74 -12.76 -0.23
CA ASN A 243 7.90 -14.07 -0.86
C ASN A 243 6.58 -14.84 -0.91
N PHE A 244 5.75 -14.74 0.15
CA PHE A 244 4.41 -15.31 0.15
C PHE A 244 3.50 -14.65 -0.89
N ASN A 245 3.52 -13.31 -0.99
CA ASN A 245 2.72 -12.58 -1.97
C ASN A 245 3.13 -12.90 -3.41
N VAL A 246 4.43 -12.97 -3.71
CA VAL A 246 4.95 -13.38 -5.03
C VAL A 246 4.53 -14.82 -5.36
N GLY A 247 4.69 -15.74 -4.41
CA GLY A 247 4.26 -17.13 -4.58
C GLY A 247 2.76 -17.25 -4.87
N THR A 248 1.93 -16.53 -4.11
CA THR A 248 0.47 -16.48 -4.32
C THR A 248 0.11 -15.89 -5.68
N ALA A 249 0.78 -14.81 -6.10
CA ALA A 249 0.54 -14.19 -7.40
C ALA A 249 0.79 -15.17 -8.57
N VAL A 250 1.85 -15.98 -8.48
CA VAL A 250 2.12 -17.01 -9.49
C VAL A 250 1.10 -18.15 -9.41
N LEU A 251 0.85 -18.68 -8.21
CA LEU A 251 0.07 -19.91 -8.04
C LEU A 251 -1.44 -19.71 -8.16
N GLN A 252 -1.96 -18.50 -7.84
CA GLN A 252 -3.39 -18.27 -7.73
C GLN A 252 -3.89 -17.08 -8.59
N MET A 253 -3.03 -16.10 -8.90
CA MET A 253 -3.43 -14.92 -9.69
C MET A 253 -2.99 -15.02 -11.15
N HIS A 254 -2.47 -16.17 -11.58
CA HIS A 254 -2.07 -16.49 -12.96
C HIS A 254 -0.98 -15.58 -13.53
N LEU A 255 -0.10 -15.04 -12.69
CA LEU A 255 1.07 -14.31 -13.14
C LEU A 255 2.20 -15.29 -13.46
N THR A 256 2.99 -14.96 -14.49
CA THR A 256 4.29 -15.58 -14.64
C THR A 256 5.22 -15.17 -13.49
N LEU A 257 6.28 -15.93 -13.22
CA LEU A 257 7.26 -15.57 -12.21
C LEU A 257 7.87 -14.18 -12.46
N ALA A 258 8.19 -13.87 -13.71
CA ALA A 258 8.76 -12.58 -14.09
C ALA A 258 7.81 -11.41 -13.80
N GLU A 259 6.52 -11.58 -14.11
CA GLU A 259 5.49 -10.57 -13.81
C GLU A 259 5.29 -10.39 -12.31
N ALA A 260 5.25 -11.47 -11.53
CA ALA A 260 5.09 -11.40 -10.09
C ALA A 260 6.29 -10.74 -9.40
N VAL A 261 7.52 -11.06 -9.83
CA VAL A 261 8.74 -10.40 -9.34
C VAL A 261 8.75 -8.93 -9.75
N ARG A 262 8.39 -8.61 -11.01
CA ARG A 262 8.27 -7.21 -11.45
C ARG A 262 7.25 -6.45 -10.60
N ALA A 263 6.08 -7.02 -10.34
CA ALA A 263 5.03 -6.40 -9.52
C ALA A 263 5.50 -6.13 -8.08
N ALA A 264 6.30 -7.04 -7.51
CA ALA A 264 6.88 -6.89 -6.16
C ALA A 264 8.09 -5.94 -6.09
N THR A 265 8.68 -5.56 -7.23
CA THR A 265 9.87 -4.71 -7.30
C THR A 265 9.57 -3.41 -8.04
N LEU A 266 9.71 -3.39 -9.35
CA LEU A 266 9.51 -2.19 -10.17
C LEU A 266 8.05 -1.70 -10.13
N GLY A 267 7.07 -2.62 -10.15
CA GLY A 267 5.65 -2.26 -10.01
C GLY A 267 5.36 -1.54 -8.69
N GLY A 268 5.91 -2.07 -7.58
CA GLY A 268 5.86 -1.39 -6.28
C GLY A 268 6.52 -0.01 -6.31
N ALA A 269 7.71 0.08 -6.90
CA ALA A 269 8.43 1.36 -7.03
C ALA A 269 7.63 2.39 -7.86
N ILE A 270 6.97 1.97 -8.95
CA ILE A 270 6.12 2.85 -9.77
C ILE A 270 4.91 3.33 -8.96
N GLY A 271 4.23 2.42 -8.22
CA GLY A 271 3.14 2.78 -7.31
C GLY A 271 3.55 3.75 -6.21
N LEU A 272 4.82 3.72 -5.81
CA LEU A 272 5.41 4.65 -4.84
C LEU A 272 6.04 5.88 -5.48
N ARG A 273 5.96 6.04 -6.83
CA ARG A 273 6.63 7.12 -7.59
C ARG A 273 8.14 7.19 -7.27
N ALA A 274 8.76 6.03 -7.08
CA ALA A 274 10.17 5.88 -6.72
C ALA A 274 10.99 5.09 -7.77
N GLN A 275 10.40 4.78 -8.94
CA GLN A 275 11.01 3.95 -9.99
C GLN A 275 12.34 4.49 -10.51
N ASP A 276 12.59 5.77 -10.41
CA ASP A 276 13.88 6.38 -10.80
C ASP A 276 14.99 6.11 -9.78
N ARG A 277 14.63 5.68 -8.57
CA ARG A 277 15.56 5.48 -7.44
C ARG A 277 15.71 4.02 -7.04
N VAL A 278 14.64 3.21 -7.17
CA VAL A 278 14.58 1.82 -6.70
C VAL A 278 13.75 0.94 -7.66
N GLY A 279 13.62 -0.35 -7.36
CA GLY A 279 12.73 -1.28 -8.06
C GLY A 279 13.40 -2.05 -9.19
N SER A 280 14.61 -1.65 -9.62
CA SER A 280 15.41 -2.37 -10.61
C SER A 280 16.90 -2.24 -10.30
N LEU A 281 17.70 -3.16 -10.84
CA LEU A 281 19.16 -3.17 -10.71
C LEU A 281 19.77 -2.41 -11.89
N GLU A 282 19.87 -1.10 -11.76
CA GLU A 282 20.40 -0.22 -12.78
C GLU A 282 21.46 0.72 -12.19
N VAL A 283 22.45 1.11 -13.01
CA VAL A 283 23.48 2.06 -12.60
C VAL A 283 22.82 3.41 -12.28
N GLY A 284 23.13 3.94 -11.10
CA GLY A 284 22.59 5.21 -10.60
C GLY A 284 21.41 5.05 -9.63
N LYS A 285 20.77 3.89 -9.57
CA LYS A 285 19.74 3.62 -8.56
C LYS A 285 20.34 3.21 -7.22
N ARG A 286 19.56 3.34 -6.15
CA ARG A 286 19.93 2.89 -4.81
C ARG A 286 20.27 1.40 -4.83
N ALA A 287 21.38 1.02 -4.23
CA ALA A 287 21.82 -0.37 -4.18
C ALA A 287 21.00 -1.17 -3.17
N ASP A 288 19.82 -1.60 -3.62
CA ASP A 288 18.87 -2.44 -2.90
C ASP A 288 18.88 -3.82 -3.54
N LEU A 289 19.24 -4.84 -2.78
CA LEU A 289 19.45 -6.19 -3.28
C LEU A 289 18.83 -7.21 -2.33
N HIS A 290 18.07 -8.15 -2.89
CA HIS A 290 17.63 -9.35 -2.20
C HIS A 290 18.25 -10.57 -2.87
N VAL A 291 19.10 -11.27 -2.15
CA VAL A 291 19.75 -12.51 -2.62
C VAL A 291 19.02 -13.70 -2.04
N LEU A 292 18.56 -14.58 -2.90
CA LEU A 292 17.82 -15.77 -2.50
C LEU A 292 18.77 -16.93 -2.13
N ASP A 293 18.41 -17.68 -1.10
CA ASP A 293 18.97 -19.01 -0.79
C ASP A 293 18.26 -20.06 -1.65
N ALA A 294 18.46 -19.95 -2.95
CA ALA A 294 17.86 -20.82 -3.93
C ALA A 294 18.64 -20.77 -5.26
N PRO A 295 18.72 -21.88 -6.02
CA PRO A 295 19.45 -21.93 -7.28
C PRO A 295 18.77 -21.13 -8.41
N ALA A 296 17.49 -20.77 -8.28
CA ALA A 296 16.73 -20.01 -9.26
C ALA A 296 15.51 -19.32 -8.62
N ALA A 297 15.08 -18.20 -9.20
CA ALA A 297 13.96 -17.40 -8.70
C ALA A 297 12.62 -18.16 -8.68
N ILE A 298 12.45 -19.22 -9.47
CA ILE A 298 11.23 -20.05 -9.47
C ILE A 298 10.91 -20.62 -8.08
N HIS A 299 11.90 -20.77 -7.22
CA HIS A 299 11.70 -21.26 -5.86
C HIS A 299 10.81 -20.35 -5.00
N LEU A 300 10.64 -19.09 -5.34
CA LEU A 300 9.67 -18.20 -4.71
C LEU A 300 8.23 -18.74 -4.83
N ALA A 301 7.90 -19.39 -5.95
CA ALA A 301 6.60 -20.02 -6.16
C ALA A 301 6.65 -21.54 -5.89
N TYR A 302 7.76 -22.21 -6.20
CA TYR A 302 7.90 -23.67 -6.08
C TYR A 302 8.05 -24.16 -4.64
N ARG A 303 8.54 -23.30 -3.72
CA ARG A 303 8.68 -23.58 -2.29
C ARG A 303 7.89 -22.58 -1.44
N PRO A 304 6.54 -22.55 -1.56
CA PRO A 304 5.73 -21.56 -0.87
C PRO A 304 5.91 -21.64 0.65
N GLY A 305 6.02 -20.49 1.30
CA GLY A 305 6.16 -20.40 2.75
C GLY A 305 7.56 -20.68 3.33
N MET A 306 8.52 -21.12 2.49
CA MET A 306 9.89 -21.32 2.97
C MET A 306 10.65 -20.02 3.07
N PRO A 307 11.50 -19.82 4.09
CA PRO A 307 12.42 -18.70 4.14
C PRO A 307 13.48 -18.90 3.06
N LEU A 308 13.54 -17.97 2.10
CA LEU A 308 14.44 -18.05 0.95
C LEU A 308 15.40 -16.86 0.90
N THR A 309 15.54 -16.09 1.96
CA THR A 309 16.48 -14.97 2.03
C THR A 309 17.85 -15.45 2.45
N HIS A 310 18.86 -15.25 1.60
CA HIS A 310 20.27 -15.44 1.94
C HIS A 310 20.91 -14.16 2.48
N ALA A 311 20.63 -13.03 1.82
CA ALA A 311 21.15 -11.74 2.24
C ALA A 311 20.31 -10.60 1.67
N VAL A 312 20.30 -9.46 2.36
CA VAL A 312 19.64 -8.23 1.92
C VAL A 312 20.59 -7.05 2.07
N TRP A 313 20.69 -6.23 1.03
CA TRP A 313 21.31 -4.92 1.09
C TRP A 313 20.26 -3.85 0.91
N ARG A 314 20.30 -2.85 1.78
CA ARG A 314 19.46 -1.67 1.71
C ARG A 314 20.33 -0.43 1.65
N ALA A 315 20.18 0.37 0.60
CA ALA A 315 21.03 1.54 0.34
C ALA A 315 22.53 1.24 0.38
N GLY A 316 22.93 0.11 -0.20
CA GLY A 316 24.33 -0.33 -0.28
C GLY A 316 24.90 -0.92 1.02
N ARG A 317 24.11 -1.01 2.09
CA ARG A 317 24.54 -1.60 3.37
C ARG A 317 23.86 -2.95 3.57
N ARG A 318 24.64 -3.94 3.98
CA ARG A 318 24.10 -5.24 4.31
C ARG A 318 23.21 -5.12 5.56
N ALA A 319 21.95 -5.56 5.42
CA ALA A 319 20.96 -5.52 6.48
C ALA A 319 20.67 -6.92 7.05
N VAL A 320 20.89 -7.98 6.26
CA VAL A 320 20.74 -9.38 6.63
C VAL A 320 21.91 -10.20 6.10
#